data_0698f104e76f2e1a4f5d609251bd3514
#
_entry.id   0698f104e76f2e1a4f5d609251bd3514
#
_cell.length_a   1.000
_cell.length_b   1.000
_cell.length_c   1.000
_cell.angle_alpha   90.00
_cell.angle_beta   90.00
_cell.angle_gamma   90.00
#
_symmetry.space_group_name_H-M   'P 1'
#
loop_
_entity.id
_entity.type
_entity.pdbx_description
1 polymer ?
#
loop_
_entity_poly.entity_id
_entity_poly.type
_entity_poly.pdbx_seq_one_letter_code
_entity_poly.pdbx_strand_id
1 'polypeptide(L)'
;MRTDKLCIDDYVIISSNGSYVKIDAITNRKIGYHRNGGKASAHLAYARRDEVEPIELNLSFFESLGLFEITEYGDAIYKSEDGSVFIRYNEELCIVRIKFDYNEGDMLFKCKYFHTLINVLKCMSEVHEEANDVLAALDDAMCNLIKKNNEKA
;
A
#
# COMPACT_ATOMS: atom_id res chain seq x y z
N MET A 1 16.41 3.56 -0.25
CA MET A 1 15.85 2.20 -0.29
C MET A 1 16.55 1.34 -1.30
N ARG A 2 16.74 0.09 -0.97
CA ARG A 2 17.25 -0.87 -1.94
C ARG A 2 16.09 -1.30 -2.85
N THR A 3 16.18 -0.94 -4.11
CA THR A 3 15.16 -1.28 -5.11
C THR A 3 15.12 -2.76 -5.46
N ASP A 4 16.14 -3.53 -5.05
CA ASP A 4 16.17 -4.98 -5.18
C ASP A 4 15.09 -5.70 -4.36
N LYS A 5 14.51 -5.00 -3.36
CA LYS A 5 13.40 -5.52 -2.56
C LYS A 5 12.03 -5.17 -3.13
N LEU A 6 11.98 -4.39 -4.19
CA LEU A 6 10.72 -4.04 -4.84
C LEU A 6 10.29 -5.14 -5.80
N CYS A 7 8.99 -5.32 -5.89
CA CYS A 7 8.35 -6.29 -6.77
C CYS A 7 7.37 -5.60 -7.71
N ILE A 8 7.07 -6.28 -8.82
CA ILE A 8 5.96 -5.85 -9.68
C ILE A 8 4.70 -5.82 -8.83
N ASP A 9 3.84 -4.85 -9.10
CA ASP A 9 2.62 -4.50 -8.37
C ASP A 9 2.84 -3.75 -7.04
N ASP A 10 4.08 -3.53 -6.61
CA ASP A 10 4.33 -2.66 -5.46
C ASP A 10 3.99 -1.20 -5.79
N TYR A 11 3.47 -0.48 -4.79
CA TYR A 11 3.25 0.96 -4.89
C TYR A 11 4.46 1.70 -4.29
N VAL A 12 4.90 2.73 -5.00
CA VAL A 12 6.08 3.51 -4.61
C VAL A 12 5.85 4.99 -4.91
N ILE A 13 6.80 5.81 -4.46
CA ILE A 13 6.83 7.25 -4.75
C ILE A 13 7.99 7.52 -5.70
N ILE A 14 7.73 8.32 -6.73
CA ILE A 14 8.79 8.88 -7.58
C ILE A 14 9.30 10.13 -6.86
N SER A 15 10.56 10.11 -6.42
CA SER A 15 11.12 11.17 -5.56
C SER A 15 11.21 12.53 -6.25
N SER A 16 11.39 12.55 -7.57
CA SER A 16 11.52 13.81 -8.33
C SER A 16 10.24 14.64 -8.35
N ASN A 17 9.06 14.02 -8.25
CA ASN A 17 7.78 14.73 -8.34
C ASN A 17 6.78 14.34 -7.23
N GLY A 18 7.13 13.42 -6.34
CA GLY A 18 6.28 12.98 -5.25
C GLY A 18 5.06 12.15 -5.66
N SER A 19 5.01 11.69 -6.91
CA SER A 19 3.87 10.94 -7.43
C SER A 19 3.87 9.50 -6.92
N TYR A 20 2.69 9.00 -6.55
CA TYR A 20 2.48 7.58 -6.28
C TYR A 20 2.31 6.83 -7.58
N VAL A 21 2.99 5.72 -7.73
CA VAL A 21 2.88 4.85 -8.91
C VAL A 21 2.89 3.39 -8.51
N LYS A 22 2.31 2.55 -9.35
CA LYS A 22 2.36 1.10 -9.23
C LYS A 22 3.40 0.56 -10.19
N ILE A 23 4.27 -0.32 -9.72
CA ILE A 23 5.33 -0.90 -10.53
C ILE A 23 4.74 -1.94 -11.49
N ASP A 24 4.91 -1.74 -12.78
CA ASP A 24 4.49 -2.68 -13.83
C ASP A 24 5.65 -3.47 -14.42
N ALA A 25 6.87 -2.92 -14.36
CA ALA A 25 8.05 -3.57 -14.91
C ALA A 25 9.29 -3.16 -14.11
N ILE A 26 10.25 -4.07 -13.99
CA ILE A 26 11.52 -3.82 -13.33
C ILE A 26 12.65 -4.29 -14.25
N THR A 27 13.58 -3.39 -14.50
CA THR A 27 14.84 -3.72 -15.18
C THR A 27 16.01 -3.45 -14.23
N ASN A 28 17.24 -3.71 -14.70
CA ASN A 28 18.43 -3.48 -13.89
C ASN A 28 18.60 -2.03 -13.44
N ARG A 29 18.05 -1.06 -14.20
CA ARG A 29 18.28 0.36 -13.97
C ARG A 29 17.01 1.18 -13.82
N LYS A 30 15.85 0.64 -14.25
CA LYS A 30 14.61 1.40 -14.34
C LYS A 30 13.42 0.65 -13.78
N ILE A 31 12.44 1.42 -13.33
CA ILE A 31 11.12 0.96 -12.97
C ILE A 31 10.15 1.47 -14.03
N GLY A 32 9.33 0.58 -14.58
CA GLY A 32 8.26 0.94 -15.51
C GLY A 32 6.92 1.04 -14.79
N TYR A 33 6.12 2.02 -15.15
CA TYR A 33 4.81 2.24 -14.55
C TYR A 33 3.86 2.92 -15.52
N HIS A 34 2.55 2.75 -15.30
CA HIS A 34 1.52 3.50 -16.03
C HIS A 34 1.09 4.71 -15.20
N ARG A 35 1.06 5.90 -15.83
CA ARG A 35 0.77 7.16 -15.14
C ARG A 35 -0.62 7.22 -14.52
N ASN A 36 -1.57 6.47 -15.05
CA ASN A 36 -2.97 6.46 -14.60
C ASN A 36 -3.34 5.20 -13.80
N GLY A 37 -2.40 4.63 -13.05
CA GLY A 37 -2.68 3.47 -12.23
C GLY A 37 -2.95 2.18 -13.00
N GLY A 38 -2.39 2.05 -14.19
CA GLY A 38 -2.53 0.85 -15.02
C GLY A 38 -3.73 0.83 -15.94
N LYS A 39 -4.52 1.91 -16.00
CA LYS A 39 -5.67 1.97 -16.89
C LYS A 39 -5.32 2.58 -18.25
N ALA A 40 -5.45 1.78 -19.27
CA ALA A 40 -5.60 2.19 -20.68
C ALA A 40 -4.46 2.99 -21.32
N SER A 41 -3.31 3.09 -20.70
CA SER A 41 -2.14 3.68 -21.35
C SER A 41 -1.38 2.56 -22.07
N ALA A 42 -1.22 2.66 -23.39
CA ALA A 42 -0.43 1.73 -24.16
C ALA A 42 1.09 1.86 -23.87
N HIS A 43 1.51 2.91 -23.18
CA HIS A 43 2.91 3.23 -22.95
C HIS A 43 3.27 3.26 -21.48
N LEU A 44 4.33 2.55 -21.12
CA LEU A 44 4.94 2.63 -19.80
C LEU A 44 5.78 3.90 -19.71
N ALA A 45 5.65 4.61 -18.61
CA ALA A 45 6.63 5.61 -18.21
C ALA A 45 7.73 4.91 -17.40
N TYR A 46 8.91 5.50 -17.34
CA TYR A 46 10.06 4.91 -16.65
C TYR A 46 10.68 5.91 -15.70
N ALA A 47 11.10 5.41 -14.54
CA ALA A 47 11.93 6.15 -13.59
C ALA A 47 13.20 5.34 -13.31
N ARG A 48 14.30 6.01 -12.99
CA ARG A 48 15.50 5.31 -12.55
C ARG A 48 15.25 4.71 -11.18
N ARG A 49 15.92 3.59 -10.88
CA ARG A 49 15.72 2.89 -9.59
C ARG A 49 16.13 3.76 -8.40
N ASP A 50 17.08 4.67 -8.56
CA ASP A 50 17.50 5.61 -7.53
C ASP A 50 16.53 6.79 -7.32
N GLU A 51 15.56 6.98 -8.23
CA GLU A 51 14.49 7.98 -8.11
C GLU A 51 13.22 7.42 -7.46
N VAL A 52 13.23 6.16 -7.05
CA VAL A 52 12.05 5.49 -6.50
C VAL A 52 12.24 5.29 -5.01
N GLU A 53 11.24 5.69 -4.23
CA GLU A 53 11.22 5.55 -2.79
C GLU A 53 10.02 4.73 -2.33
N PRO A 54 10.15 3.96 -1.24
CA PRO A 54 9.02 3.26 -0.67
C PRO A 54 8.04 4.25 -0.04
N ILE A 55 6.77 3.87 0.02
CA ILE A 55 5.78 4.65 0.75
C ILE A 55 5.91 4.33 2.23
N GLU A 56 6.30 5.31 3.04
CA GLU A 56 6.32 5.15 4.49
C GLU A 56 4.91 5.20 5.04
N LEU A 57 4.61 4.30 5.97
CA LEU A 57 3.35 4.33 6.69
C LEU A 57 3.36 5.45 7.71
N ASN A 58 2.33 6.27 7.69
CA ASN A 58 2.05 7.28 8.69
C ASN A 58 0.54 7.59 8.67
N LEU A 59 0.09 8.34 9.66
CA LEU A 59 -1.34 8.65 9.76
C LEU A 59 -1.85 9.45 8.57
N SER A 60 -1.05 10.38 8.05
CA SER A 60 -1.42 11.17 6.87
C SER A 60 -1.66 10.30 5.64
N PHE A 61 -0.82 9.29 5.44
CA PHE A 61 -0.98 8.35 4.33
C PHE A 61 -2.28 7.55 4.48
N PHE A 62 -2.52 6.99 5.67
CA PHE A 62 -3.76 6.24 5.91
C PHE A 62 -5.01 7.10 5.78
N GLU A 63 -4.94 8.36 6.22
CA GLU A 63 -6.02 9.32 6.02
C GLU A 63 -6.29 9.57 4.54
N SER A 64 -5.24 9.71 3.74
CA SER A 64 -5.37 9.94 2.30
C SER A 64 -5.97 8.76 1.54
N LEU A 65 -5.83 7.55 2.04
CA LEU A 65 -6.47 6.37 1.44
C LEU A 65 -8.00 6.37 1.60
N GLY A 66 -8.51 7.03 2.64
CA GLY A 66 -9.94 7.11 2.88
C GLY A 66 -10.61 5.86 3.42
N LEU A 67 -9.85 4.81 3.72
CA LEU A 67 -10.36 3.54 4.24
C LEU A 67 -10.17 3.39 5.74
N PHE A 68 -9.26 4.15 6.33
CA PHE A 68 -8.87 4.03 7.73
C PHE A 68 -9.44 5.19 8.53
N GLU A 69 -9.97 4.87 9.71
CA GLU A 69 -10.36 5.86 10.70
C GLU A 69 -9.16 6.24 11.55
N ILE A 70 -8.85 7.52 11.61
CA ILE A 70 -7.74 8.03 12.43
C ILE A 70 -8.28 8.34 13.81
N THR A 71 -7.68 7.74 14.84
CA THR A 71 -8.10 7.98 16.21
C THR A 71 -7.29 9.12 16.84
N GLU A 72 -7.82 9.69 17.92
CA GLU A 72 -7.14 10.73 18.69
C GLU A 72 -5.89 10.21 19.42
N TYR A 73 -5.72 8.90 19.51
CA TYR A 73 -4.58 8.25 20.16
C TYR A 73 -3.41 7.93 19.22
N GLY A 74 -3.48 8.37 17.96
CA GLY A 74 -2.42 8.16 17.00
C GLY A 74 -2.47 6.81 16.28
N ASP A 75 -3.65 6.23 16.17
CA ASP A 75 -3.88 4.97 15.47
C ASP A 75 -4.67 5.18 14.20
N ALA A 76 -4.44 4.33 13.20
CA ALA A 76 -5.30 4.20 12.03
C ALA A 76 -5.98 2.82 12.09
N ILE A 77 -7.28 2.79 11.94
CA ILE A 77 -8.09 1.58 12.09
C ILE A 77 -8.90 1.31 10.83
N TYR A 78 -8.79 0.08 10.33
CA TYR A 78 -9.61 -0.44 9.24
C TYR A 78 -10.49 -1.57 9.76
N LYS A 79 -11.76 -1.54 9.35
CA LYS A 79 -12.70 -2.65 9.59
C LYS A 79 -13.37 -2.98 8.26
N SER A 80 -13.40 -4.26 7.88
CA SER A 80 -14.18 -4.70 6.74
C SER A 80 -15.68 -4.55 7.02
N GLU A 81 -16.50 -4.45 5.96
CA GLU A 81 -17.95 -4.27 6.11
C GLU A 81 -18.61 -5.39 6.92
N ASP A 82 -18.17 -6.61 6.72
CA ASP A 82 -18.70 -7.77 7.42
C ASP A 82 -18.05 -8.01 8.79
N GLY A 83 -17.07 -7.18 9.17
CA GLY A 83 -16.36 -7.31 10.44
C GLY A 83 -15.34 -8.43 10.49
N SER A 84 -15.09 -9.11 9.37
CA SER A 84 -14.20 -10.29 9.34
C SER A 84 -12.72 -9.94 9.45
N VAL A 85 -12.33 -8.71 9.10
CA VAL A 85 -10.94 -8.25 9.17
C VAL A 85 -10.86 -6.93 9.91
N PHE A 86 -9.91 -6.86 10.81
CA PHE A 86 -9.58 -5.66 11.57
C PHE A 86 -8.08 -5.40 11.43
N ILE A 87 -7.69 -4.17 11.07
CA ILE A 87 -6.30 -3.76 10.99
C ILE A 87 -6.12 -2.49 11.81
N ARG A 88 -5.11 -2.49 12.68
CA ARG A 88 -4.74 -1.33 13.48
C ARG A 88 -3.27 -1.01 13.27
N TYR A 89 -2.99 0.24 12.93
CA TYR A 89 -1.64 0.76 12.80
C TYR A 89 -1.40 1.79 13.90
N ASN A 90 -0.30 1.65 14.62
CA ASN A 90 0.15 2.62 15.60
C ASN A 90 1.39 3.34 15.07
N GLU A 91 1.29 4.65 14.88
CA GLU A 91 2.37 5.44 14.28
C GLU A 91 3.61 5.52 15.18
N GLU A 92 3.41 5.71 16.49
CA GLU A 92 4.52 5.85 17.43
C GLU A 92 5.42 4.61 17.49
N LEU A 93 4.80 3.44 17.48
CA LEU A 93 5.51 2.16 17.59
C LEU A 93 5.85 1.54 16.24
N CYS A 94 5.28 2.07 15.15
CA CYS A 94 5.37 1.49 13.80
C CYS A 94 4.93 0.02 13.77
N ILE A 95 3.87 -0.30 14.50
CA ILE A 95 3.33 -1.65 14.61
C ILE A 95 1.98 -1.76 13.93
N VAL A 96 1.81 -2.83 13.16
CA VAL A 96 0.53 -3.21 12.56
C VAL A 96 0.02 -4.46 13.28
N ARG A 97 -1.26 -4.43 13.62
CA ARG A 97 -2.00 -5.57 14.14
C ARG A 97 -3.07 -5.94 13.15
N ILE A 98 -3.11 -7.22 12.78
CA ILE A 98 -4.16 -7.75 11.89
C ILE A 98 -4.89 -8.87 12.62
N LYS A 99 -6.21 -8.77 12.64
CA LYS A 99 -7.08 -9.77 13.27
C LYS A 99 -8.13 -10.22 12.29
N PHE A 100 -8.30 -11.54 12.17
CA PHE A 100 -9.39 -12.16 11.41
C PHE A 100 -10.43 -12.74 12.36
N ASP A 101 -11.71 -12.64 11.98
CA ASP A 101 -12.83 -12.97 12.83
C ASP A 101 -12.81 -14.42 13.35
N TYR A 102 -12.38 -15.34 12.51
CA TYR A 102 -12.30 -16.77 12.85
C TYR A 102 -10.92 -17.19 13.31
N ASN A 103 -10.06 -16.25 13.57
CA ASN A 103 -8.68 -16.56 13.92
C ASN A 103 -8.48 -16.52 15.42
N GLU A 104 -7.86 -17.55 15.95
CA GLU A 104 -7.53 -17.67 17.36
C GLU A 104 -6.37 -16.77 17.80
N GLY A 105 -5.76 -16.04 16.86
CA GLY A 105 -4.64 -15.19 17.18
C GLY A 105 -4.59 -13.91 16.34
N ASP A 106 -4.00 -12.88 16.93
CA ASP A 106 -3.66 -11.65 16.23
C ASP A 106 -2.26 -11.75 15.66
N MET A 107 -2.06 -11.17 14.49
CA MET A 107 -0.71 -10.96 13.98
C MET A 107 -0.25 -9.55 14.32
N LEU A 108 0.90 -9.45 14.98
CA LEU A 108 1.57 -8.19 15.31
C LEU A 108 2.93 -8.16 14.65
N PHE A 109 3.26 -7.08 13.97
CA PHE A 109 4.57 -6.95 13.33
C PHE A 109 4.95 -5.49 13.16
N LYS A 110 6.26 -5.23 13.16
CA LYS A 110 6.77 -3.91 12.83
C LYS A 110 6.63 -3.69 11.34
N CYS A 111 6.08 -2.54 10.97
CA CYS A 111 5.81 -2.24 9.57
C CYS A 111 6.06 -0.76 9.32
N LYS A 112 7.11 -0.46 8.56
CA LYS A 112 7.48 0.90 8.22
C LYS A 112 6.94 1.32 6.85
N TYR A 113 6.78 0.36 5.95
CA TYR A 113 6.46 0.63 4.55
C TYR A 113 5.18 -0.03 4.10
N PHE A 114 4.47 0.64 3.20
CA PHE A 114 3.21 0.16 2.65
C PHE A 114 3.37 -1.18 1.89
N HIS A 115 4.42 -1.32 1.09
CA HIS A 115 4.63 -2.56 0.35
C HIS A 115 4.84 -3.76 1.28
N THR A 116 5.39 -3.55 2.47
CA THR A 116 5.53 -4.60 3.48
C THR A 116 4.15 -5.05 3.97
N LEU A 117 3.25 -4.10 4.25
CA LEU A 117 1.88 -4.42 4.64
C LEU A 117 1.16 -5.22 3.55
N ILE A 118 1.28 -4.78 2.31
CA ILE A 118 0.67 -5.49 1.16
C ILE A 118 1.21 -6.91 1.04
N ASN A 119 2.52 -7.10 1.17
CA ASN A 119 3.14 -8.42 1.06
C ASN A 119 2.70 -9.36 2.19
N VAL A 120 2.56 -8.84 3.41
CA VAL A 120 2.04 -9.63 4.54
C VAL A 120 0.60 -10.05 4.25
N LEU A 121 -0.26 -9.15 3.78
CA LEU A 121 -1.63 -9.48 3.43
C LEU A 121 -1.72 -10.51 2.30
N LYS A 122 -0.84 -10.43 1.31
CA LYS A 122 -0.76 -11.44 0.23
C LYS A 122 -0.40 -12.82 0.77
N CYS A 123 0.56 -12.90 1.69
CA CYS A 123 0.92 -14.16 2.34
C CYS A 123 -0.25 -14.71 3.16
N MET A 124 -0.94 -13.85 3.89
CA MET A 124 -2.08 -14.26 4.71
C MET A 124 -3.27 -14.70 3.86
N SER A 125 -3.44 -14.17 2.65
CA SER A 125 -4.56 -14.53 1.77
C SER A 125 -4.55 -16.00 1.35
N GLU A 126 -3.42 -16.66 1.44
CA GLU A 126 -3.32 -18.11 1.16
C GLU A 126 -4.03 -18.95 2.23
N VAL A 127 -4.15 -18.43 3.45
CA VAL A 127 -4.79 -19.11 4.59
C VAL A 127 -6.12 -18.46 4.94
N HIS A 128 -6.20 -17.13 4.82
CA HIS A 128 -7.38 -16.34 5.15
C HIS A 128 -7.88 -15.64 3.89
N GLU A 129 -8.92 -16.18 3.30
CA GLU A 129 -9.53 -15.67 2.07
C GLU A 129 -9.99 -14.22 2.21
N GLU A 130 -10.40 -13.80 3.41
CA GLU A 130 -10.84 -12.44 3.74
C GLU A 130 -9.76 -11.39 3.45
N ALA A 131 -8.49 -11.77 3.48
CA ALA A 131 -7.39 -10.86 3.16
C ALA A 131 -7.42 -10.38 1.71
N ASN A 132 -8.00 -11.16 0.78
CA ASN A 132 -8.16 -10.75 -0.61
C ASN A 132 -9.07 -9.54 -0.77
N ASP A 133 -10.13 -9.46 0.03
CA ASP A 133 -11.05 -8.32 0.00
C ASP A 133 -10.36 -7.04 0.50
N VAL A 134 -9.51 -7.16 1.51
CA VAL A 134 -8.71 -6.04 2.01
C VAL A 134 -7.72 -5.58 0.95
N LEU A 135 -7.03 -6.51 0.30
CA LEU A 135 -6.09 -6.20 -0.78
C LEU A 135 -6.78 -5.47 -1.92
N ALA A 136 -7.96 -5.93 -2.32
CA ALA A 136 -8.75 -5.28 -3.37
C ALA A 136 -9.15 -3.85 -2.96
N ALA A 137 -9.59 -3.66 -1.71
CA ALA A 137 -9.95 -2.34 -1.20
C ALA A 137 -8.75 -1.39 -1.17
N LEU A 138 -7.58 -1.87 -0.75
CA LEU A 138 -6.36 -1.07 -0.73
C LEU A 138 -5.91 -0.71 -2.14
N ASP A 139 -6.00 -1.65 -3.09
CA ASP A 139 -5.66 -1.41 -4.49
C ASP A 139 -6.56 -0.34 -5.10
N ASP A 140 -7.86 -0.42 -4.88
CA ASP A 140 -8.83 0.58 -5.36
C ASP A 140 -8.54 1.96 -4.74
N ALA A 141 -8.24 2.01 -3.46
CA ALA A 141 -7.90 3.25 -2.78
C ALA A 141 -6.63 3.88 -3.34
N MET A 142 -5.61 3.07 -3.63
CA MET A 142 -4.37 3.56 -4.25
C MET A 142 -4.60 4.04 -5.68
N CYS A 143 -5.39 3.35 -6.46
CA CYS A 143 -5.74 3.79 -7.82
C CYS A 143 -6.45 5.15 -7.79
N ASN A 144 -7.38 5.35 -6.85
CA ASN A 144 -8.06 6.62 -6.69
C ASN A 144 -7.11 7.74 -6.24
N LEU A 145 -6.17 7.43 -5.35
CA LEU A 145 -5.17 8.38 -4.88
C LEU A 145 -4.23 8.81 -6.02
N ILE A 146 -3.79 7.87 -6.85
CA ILE A 146 -2.95 8.13 -8.03
C ILE A 146 -3.69 9.05 -9.00
N LYS A 147 -4.96 8.80 -9.27
CA LYS A 147 -5.78 9.64 -10.14
C LYS A 147 -5.91 11.07 -9.62
N LYS A 148 -6.19 11.22 -8.33
CA LYS A 148 -6.29 12.55 -7.68
C LYS A 148 -5.00 13.35 -7.84
N ASN A 149 -3.86 12.72 -7.63
CA ASN A 149 -2.56 13.37 -7.76
C ASN A 149 -2.28 13.80 -9.20
N ASN A 150 -2.68 13.00 -10.18
CA ASN A 150 -2.50 13.31 -11.59
C ASN A 150 -3.42 14.46 -12.06
N GLU A 151 -4.61 14.57 -11.50
CA GLU A 151 -5.55 15.67 -11.81
C GLU A 151 -5.08 17.02 -11.27
N LYS A 152 -4.25 17.02 -10.23
CA LYS A 152 -3.68 18.23 -9.63
C LYS A 152 -2.38 18.70 -10.28
N ALA A 153 -1.83 17.90 -11.16
CA ALA A 153 -0.54 18.21 -11.79
C ALA A 153 -0.71 19.13 -13.01
#